data_4627d2ce7db9ce1d7d0ee9bb1f8ac0a3
#
_entry.id   4627d2ce7db9ce1d7d0ee9bb1f8ac0a3
#
_cell.length_a   1.000
_cell.length_b   1.000
_cell.length_c   1.000
_cell.angle_alpha   90.00
_cell.angle_beta   90.00
_cell.angle_gamma   90.00
#
_symmetry.space_group_name_H-M   'P 1'
#
loop_
_entity.id
_entity.type
_entity.pdbx_description
1 polymer ?
#
loop_
_entity_poly.entity_id
_entity_poly.type
_entity_poly.pdbx_seq_one_letter_code
_entity_poly.pdbx_strand_id
1 'polypeptide(L)'
;MTLNLEDSKVVDGVTVYRLLIDGKPWGHIESLKNVGPEARVVAGCVVMGNAYVGSGHIRGDSKISGNVQVLGNSIINNSTLTGNVQVDGGSLIDNSSISGNVIVAVGTKVEDSIIEVEDGALILSDDTYVGNSWLTESGVYAKFNINKINEKQEES
;
A
#
# COMPACT_ATOMS: atom_id res chain seq x y z
N MET A 1 16.47 -7.20 12.37
CA MET A 1 15.97 -7.68 11.08
C MET A 1 17.10 -8.09 10.18
N THR A 2 16.98 -9.22 9.55
CA THR A 2 17.97 -9.74 8.61
C THR A 2 17.25 -10.34 7.41
N LEU A 3 18.03 -10.65 6.37
CA LEU A 3 17.52 -11.35 5.18
C LEU A 3 18.07 -12.76 5.13
N ASN A 4 17.23 -13.72 4.81
CA ASN A 4 17.66 -15.06 4.47
C ASN A 4 17.91 -15.12 2.96
N LEU A 5 19.18 -15.08 2.57
CA LEU A 5 19.56 -15.05 1.16
C LEU A 5 19.31 -16.37 0.44
N GLU A 6 19.08 -17.45 1.18
CA GLU A 6 18.79 -18.76 0.60
C GLU A 6 17.30 -18.96 0.33
N ASP A 7 16.44 -18.12 0.91
CA ASP A 7 15.00 -18.15 0.66
C ASP A 7 14.63 -16.93 -0.18
N SER A 8 14.76 -17.06 -1.47
CA SER A 8 14.52 -15.97 -2.40
C SER A 8 13.56 -16.39 -3.50
N LYS A 9 12.97 -15.40 -4.14
CA LYS A 9 12.18 -15.61 -5.35
C LYS A 9 12.26 -14.37 -6.23
N VAL A 10 11.84 -14.50 -7.48
CA VAL A 10 11.84 -13.39 -8.42
C VAL A 10 10.40 -12.92 -8.60
N VAL A 11 10.17 -11.62 -8.40
CA VAL A 11 8.87 -10.98 -8.59
C VAL A 11 9.09 -9.80 -9.53
N ASP A 12 8.39 -9.80 -10.65
CA ASP A 12 8.53 -8.75 -11.68
C ASP A 12 9.99 -8.47 -12.06
N GLY A 13 10.77 -9.52 -12.17
CA GLY A 13 12.19 -9.41 -12.53
C GLY A 13 13.13 -9.01 -11.40
N VAL A 14 12.62 -8.82 -10.20
CA VAL A 14 13.40 -8.40 -9.04
C VAL A 14 13.52 -9.56 -8.06
N THR A 15 14.74 -9.82 -7.58
CA THR A 15 14.95 -10.85 -6.56
C THR A 15 14.62 -10.28 -5.18
N VAL A 16 13.76 -10.99 -4.48
CA VAL A 16 13.36 -10.64 -3.12
C VAL A 16 13.72 -11.79 -2.19
N TYR A 17 13.96 -11.47 -0.93
CA TYR A 17 14.48 -12.38 0.07
C TYR A 17 13.58 -12.41 1.29
N ARG A 18 13.55 -13.57 1.93
CA ARG A 18 12.77 -13.74 3.17
C ARG A 18 13.29 -12.79 4.26
N LEU A 19 12.40 -11.98 4.79
CA LEU A 19 12.69 -11.14 5.94
C LEU A 19 12.63 -11.99 7.21
N LEU A 20 13.64 -11.85 8.05
CA LEU A 20 13.67 -12.47 9.37
C LEU A 20 13.63 -11.39 10.44
N ILE A 21 12.73 -11.54 11.39
CA ILE A 21 12.64 -10.67 12.56
C ILE A 21 12.83 -11.57 13.78
N ASP A 22 13.88 -11.32 14.54
CA ASP A 22 14.26 -12.16 15.68
C ASP A 22 14.39 -13.63 15.29
N GLY A 23 14.96 -13.87 14.10
CA GLY A 23 15.15 -15.21 13.56
C GLY A 23 13.90 -15.89 13.00
N LYS A 24 12.76 -15.24 13.04
CA LYS A 24 11.50 -15.80 12.57
C LYS A 24 11.16 -15.30 11.16
N PRO A 25 10.61 -16.16 10.29
CA PRO A 25 10.33 -15.77 8.91
C PRO A 25 9.09 -14.90 8.79
N TRP A 26 9.21 -13.87 7.94
CA TRP A 26 8.13 -12.96 7.57
C TRP A 26 7.95 -12.99 6.04
N GLY A 27 7.58 -11.90 5.44
CA GLY A 27 7.42 -11.80 3.99
C GLY A 27 8.75 -11.69 3.25
N HIS A 28 8.68 -11.34 1.98
CA HIS A 28 9.86 -11.16 1.14
C HIS A 28 10.07 -9.68 0.83
N ILE A 29 11.31 -9.23 0.91
CA ILE A 29 11.67 -7.86 0.58
C ILE A 29 12.94 -7.84 -0.29
N GLU A 30 13.11 -6.79 -1.05
CA GLU A 30 14.29 -6.66 -1.90
C GLU A 30 15.54 -6.33 -1.08
N SER A 31 15.37 -5.48 -0.07
CA SER A 31 16.48 -4.99 0.73
C SER A 31 15.95 -4.55 2.10
N LEU A 32 16.83 -4.52 3.10
CA LEU A 32 16.45 -4.00 4.42
C LEU A 32 16.06 -2.52 4.40
N LYS A 33 16.37 -1.80 3.33
CA LYS A 33 15.93 -0.43 3.15
C LYS A 33 14.42 -0.31 2.94
N ASN A 34 13.76 -1.41 2.61
CA ASN A 34 12.32 -1.41 2.38
C ASN A 34 11.50 -1.36 3.67
N VAL A 35 12.10 -1.58 4.82
CA VAL A 35 11.36 -1.71 6.07
C VAL A 35 12.03 -0.94 7.20
N GLY A 36 11.19 -0.34 8.03
CA GLY A 36 11.61 0.23 9.29
C GLY A 36 11.49 -0.78 10.43
N PRO A 37 11.97 -0.42 11.64
CA PRO A 37 12.00 -1.38 12.75
C PRO A 37 10.62 -1.82 13.25
N GLU A 38 9.60 -1.03 12.98
CA GLU A 38 8.23 -1.35 13.41
C GLU A 38 7.37 -1.92 12.29
N ALA A 39 7.94 -2.14 11.12
CA ALA A 39 7.21 -2.72 10.01
C ALA A 39 6.93 -4.20 10.23
N ARG A 40 5.78 -4.65 9.76
CA ARG A 40 5.41 -6.06 9.77
C ARG A 40 4.92 -6.45 8.38
N VAL A 41 5.76 -7.19 7.68
CA VAL A 41 5.46 -7.69 6.33
C VAL A 41 5.21 -9.18 6.47
N VAL A 42 3.96 -9.58 6.46
CA VAL A 42 3.56 -10.96 6.77
C VAL A 42 3.92 -11.89 5.61
N ALA A 43 4.11 -13.17 5.89
CA ALA A 43 4.41 -14.18 4.87
C ALA A 43 3.38 -14.13 3.74
N GLY A 44 3.85 -14.22 2.51
CA GLY A 44 3.03 -14.07 1.32
C GLY A 44 3.10 -12.66 0.70
N CYS A 45 3.57 -11.68 1.47
CA CYS A 45 3.68 -10.31 0.99
C CYS A 45 5.06 -10.00 0.43
N VAL A 46 5.12 -9.00 -0.44
CA VAL A 46 6.36 -8.57 -1.08
C VAL A 46 6.47 -7.05 -0.99
N VAL A 47 7.64 -6.56 -0.60
CA VAL A 47 7.96 -5.12 -0.62
C VAL A 47 9.28 -4.97 -1.39
N MET A 48 9.29 -4.17 -2.44
CA MET A 48 10.45 -4.04 -3.30
C MET A 48 10.53 -2.66 -3.96
N GLY A 49 11.54 -2.45 -4.78
CA GLY A 49 11.81 -1.17 -5.42
C GLY A 49 12.21 -0.13 -4.38
N ASN A 50 11.73 1.07 -4.55
CA ASN A 50 11.96 2.17 -3.61
C ASN A 50 10.87 2.26 -2.53
N ALA A 51 10.07 1.23 -2.41
CA ALA A 51 9.00 1.22 -1.42
C ALA A 51 9.57 1.14 -0.01
N TYR A 52 8.91 1.80 0.92
CA TYR A 52 9.31 1.84 2.32
C TYR A 52 8.10 1.65 3.23
N VAL A 53 8.16 0.65 4.06
CA VAL A 53 7.17 0.42 5.12
C VAL A 53 7.83 0.80 6.44
N GLY A 54 7.50 1.98 6.95
CA GLY A 54 8.09 2.48 8.18
C GLY A 54 7.43 1.90 9.42
N SER A 55 6.12 2.01 9.47
CA SER A 55 5.33 1.46 10.56
C SER A 55 3.96 1.08 10.02
N GLY A 56 3.75 -0.18 9.77
CA GLY A 56 2.49 -0.65 9.23
C GLY A 56 2.49 -2.16 9.12
N HIS A 57 1.33 -2.70 8.87
CA HIS A 57 1.14 -4.13 8.66
C HIS A 57 0.79 -4.40 7.21
N ILE A 58 1.64 -5.14 6.53
CA ILE A 58 1.39 -5.61 5.17
C ILE A 58 1.05 -7.09 5.29
N ARG A 59 -0.15 -7.46 4.90
CA ARG A 59 -0.64 -8.82 5.08
C ARG A 59 -1.51 -9.28 3.91
N GLY A 60 -2.02 -10.51 3.99
CA GLY A 60 -2.68 -11.14 2.86
C GLY A 60 -1.65 -11.50 1.81
N ASP A 61 -1.95 -11.28 0.55
CA ASP A 61 -1.01 -11.47 -0.56
C ASP A 61 -0.66 -10.12 -1.17
N SER A 62 -0.28 -9.17 -0.33
CA SER A 62 -0.04 -7.80 -0.79
C SER A 62 1.32 -7.64 -1.45
N LYS A 63 1.38 -6.73 -2.42
CA LYS A 63 2.61 -6.37 -3.12
C LYS A 63 2.77 -4.86 -3.12
N ILE A 64 3.90 -4.39 -2.61
CA ILE A 64 4.20 -2.98 -2.51
C ILE A 64 5.48 -2.72 -3.31
N SER A 65 5.40 -1.84 -4.30
CA SER A 65 6.56 -1.55 -5.16
C SER A 65 6.50 -0.11 -5.67
N GLY A 66 7.55 0.32 -6.38
CA GLY A 66 7.65 1.69 -6.85
C GLY A 66 8.07 2.63 -5.73
N ASN A 67 7.53 3.84 -5.72
CA ASN A 67 7.83 4.85 -4.70
C ASN A 67 6.69 4.94 -3.67
N VAL A 68 6.39 3.82 -3.05
CA VAL A 68 5.29 3.73 -2.08
C VAL A 68 5.83 3.87 -0.68
N GLN A 69 5.13 4.63 0.16
CA GLN A 69 5.45 4.75 1.58
C GLN A 69 4.23 4.36 2.41
N VAL A 70 4.43 3.48 3.36
CA VAL A 70 3.38 3.07 4.30
C VAL A 70 3.84 3.43 5.70
N LEU A 71 3.14 4.34 6.32
CA LEU A 71 3.51 4.95 7.60
C LEU A 71 2.30 4.96 8.54
N GLY A 72 2.52 5.44 9.77
CA GLY A 72 1.43 5.74 10.70
C GLY A 72 0.61 4.55 11.14
N ASN A 73 1.21 3.38 11.24
CA ASN A 73 0.53 2.14 11.64
C ASN A 73 -0.64 1.77 10.72
N SER A 74 -0.53 2.11 9.46
CA SER A 74 -1.55 1.77 8.47
C SER A 74 -1.52 0.28 8.15
N ILE A 75 -2.64 -0.23 7.65
CA ILE A 75 -2.79 -1.65 7.32
C ILE A 75 -3.08 -1.80 5.84
N ILE A 76 -2.29 -2.63 5.18
CA ILE A 76 -2.48 -3.00 3.77
C ILE A 76 -2.78 -4.50 3.74
N ASN A 77 -3.95 -4.87 3.29
CA ASN A 77 -4.37 -6.25 3.27
C ASN A 77 -4.80 -6.67 1.87
N ASN A 78 -4.18 -7.73 1.35
CA ASN A 78 -4.58 -8.33 0.09
C ASN A 78 -4.68 -7.30 -1.04
N SER A 79 -3.69 -6.40 -1.13
CA SER A 79 -3.74 -5.24 -2.02
C SER A 79 -2.41 -5.05 -2.74
N THR A 80 -2.47 -4.32 -3.86
CA THR A 80 -1.29 -3.98 -4.64
C THR A 80 -1.14 -2.46 -4.70
N LEU A 81 0.00 -1.95 -4.28
CA LEU A 81 0.32 -0.53 -4.33
C LEU A 81 1.57 -0.33 -5.17
N THR A 82 1.50 0.60 -6.11
CA THR A 82 2.63 0.92 -6.98
C THR A 82 2.56 2.40 -7.44
N GLY A 83 3.65 2.92 -7.97
CA GLY A 83 3.72 4.32 -8.38
C GLY A 83 4.17 5.21 -7.24
N ASN A 84 3.55 6.37 -7.08
CA ASN A 84 3.85 7.34 -6.02
C ASN A 84 2.69 7.37 -5.02
N VAL A 85 2.61 6.36 -4.18
CA VAL A 85 1.51 6.22 -3.23
C VAL A 85 2.04 6.40 -1.82
N GLN A 86 1.36 7.23 -1.04
CA GLN A 86 1.67 7.40 0.37
C GLN A 86 0.45 7.01 1.20
N VAL A 87 0.65 6.14 2.17
CA VAL A 87 -0.41 5.70 3.08
C VAL A 87 0.04 6.02 4.50
N ASP A 88 -0.77 6.77 5.23
CA ASP A 88 -0.39 7.30 6.52
C ASP A 88 -1.62 7.43 7.43
N GLY A 89 -1.39 7.79 8.68
CA GLY A 89 -2.46 8.17 9.60
C GLY A 89 -3.40 7.07 10.01
N GLY A 90 -2.93 5.83 10.10
CA GLY A 90 -3.76 4.72 10.53
C GLY A 90 -4.81 4.30 9.50
N SER A 91 -4.52 4.50 8.24
CA SER A 91 -5.45 4.15 7.15
C SER A 91 -5.47 2.64 6.89
N LEU A 92 -6.55 2.18 6.28
CA LEU A 92 -6.71 0.78 5.90
C LEU A 92 -6.97 0.67 4.41
N ILE A 93 -6.20 -0.18 3.74
CA ILE A 93 -6.42 -0.53 2.33
C ILE A 93 -6.63 -2.02 2.27
N ASP A 94 -7.79 -2.45 1.77
CA ASP A 94 -8.17 -3.84 1.75
C ASP A 94 -8.67 -4.25 0.36
N ASN A 95 -8.16 -5.36 -0.15
CA ASN A 95 -8.59 -5.96 -1.41
C ASN A 95 -8.66 -4.94 -2.55
N SER A 96 -7.64 -4.10 -2.67
CA SER A 96 -7.65 -2.97 -3.59
C SER A 96 -6.34 -2.87 -4.37
N SER A 97 -6.37 -2.13 -5.45
CA SER A 97 -5.20 -1.83 -6.27
C SER A 97 -5.07 -0.32 -6.40
N ILE A 98 -3.93 0.21 -6.00
CA ILE A 98 -3.70 1.67 -6.05
C ILE A 98 -2.42 1.94 -6.82
N SER A 99 -2.50 2.79 -7.82
CA SER A 99 -1.35 3.19 -8.62
C SER A 99 -1.42 4.68 -8.96
N GLY A 100 -0.27 5.24 -9.32
CA GLY A 100 -0.15 6.65 -9.69
C GLY A 100 0.16 7.53 -8.50
N ASN A 101 -0.33 8.77 -8.53
CA ASN A 101 -0.07 9.76 -7.49
C ASN A 101 -1.23 9.82 -6.50
N VAL A 102 -1.13 9.06 -5.43
CA VAL A 102 -2.24 8.93 -4.47
C VAL A 102 -1.72 9.09 -3.05
N ILE A 103 -2.40 9.90 -2.26
CA ILE A 103 -2.15 10.04 -0.83
C ILE A 103 -3.40 9.54 -0.09
N VAL A 104 -3.20 8.58 0.79
CA VAL A 104 -4.25 8.02 1.64
C VAL A 104 -3.85 8.31 3.07
N ALA A 105 -4.58 9.18 3.74
CA ALA A 105 -4.17 9.70 5.04
C ALA A 105 -5.34 9.82 6.02
N VAL A 106 -5.00 9.89 7.29
CA VAL A 106 -5.88 10.19 8.41
C VAL A 106 -7.17 9.37 8.41
N GLY A 107 -7.03 8.09 8.77
CA GLY A 107 -8.20 7.24 8.98
C GLY A 107 -8.98 6.87 7.73
N THR A 108 -8.41 7.06 6.56
CA THR A 108 -9.07 6.69 5.31
C THR A 108 -9.14 5.18 5.16
N LYS A 109 -10.24 4.71 4.61
CA LYS A 109 -10.44 3.29 4.37
C LYS A 109 -10.79 3.08 2.90
N VAL A 110 -10.03 2.20 2.24
CA VAL A 110 -10.24 1.84 0.83
C VAL A 110 -10.48 0.34 0.76
N GLU A 111 -11.61 -0.06 0.22
CA GLU A 111 -11.99 -1.47 0.12
C GLU A 111 -12.50 -1.82 -1.26
N ASP A 112 -12.11 -2.98 -1.78
CA ASP A 112 -12.66 -3.55 -3.02
C ASP A 112 -12.63 -2.54 -4.16
N SER A 113 -11.54 -1.78 -4.28
CA SER A 113 -11.46 -0.65 -5.20
C SER A 113 -10.21 -0.68 -6.04
N ILE A 114 -10.27 0.00 -7.17
CA ILE A 114 -9.14 0.25 -8.05
C ILE A 114 -8.97 1.75 -8.15
N ILE A 115 -7.78 2.24 -7.85
CA ILE A 115 -7.44 3.66 -7.94
C ILE A 115 -6.23 3.79 -8.85
N GLU A 116 -6.39 4.49 -9.96
CA GLU A 116 -5.35 4.68 -10.97
C GLU A 116 -5.31 6.14 -11.36
N VAL A 117 -4.37 6.91 -10.82
CA VAL A 117 -4.32 8.35 -11.07
C VAL A 117 -3.03 8.68 -11.81
N GLU A 118 -3.15 8.92 -13.10
CA GLU A 118 -2.01 9.23 -13.96
C GLU A 118 -1.71 10.72 -14.02
N ASP A 119 -2.73 11.57 -14.04
CA ASP A 119 -2.57 13.01 -14.13
C ASP A 119 -3.01 13.69 -12.85
N GLY A 120 -2.09 14.50 -12.27
CA GLY A 120 -2.37 15.16 -11.02
C GLY A 120 -2.20 14.22 -9.83
N ALA A 121 -2.90 14.48 -8.77
CA ALA A 121 -2.83 13.68 -7.55
C ALA A 121 -4.21 13.52 -6.93
N LEU A 122 -4.44 12.36 -6.34
CA LEU A 122 -5.65 12.11 -5.55
C LEU A 122 -5.26 12.09 -4.08
N ILE A 123 -5.96 12.86 -3.27
CA ILE A 123 -5.73 12.92 -1.83
C ILE A 123 -7.02 12.50 -1.13
N LEU A 124 -6.91 11.46 -0.32
CA LEU A 124 -8.02 10.95 0.49
C LEU A 124 -7.62 11.10 1.96
N SER A 125 -8.41 11.78 2.74
CA SER A 125 -8.05 12.05 4.13
C SER A 125 -9.29 12.20 5.02
N ASP A 126 -9.04 12.39 6.30
CA ASP A 126 -10.06 12.73 7.30
C ASP A 126 -11.26 11.78 7.26
N ASP A 127 -10.98 10.49 7.43
CA ASP A 127 -12.00 9.44 7.50
C ASP A 127 -12.82 9.27 6.21
N THR A 128 -12.20 9.56 5.07
CA THR A 128 -12.82 9.24 3.78
C THR A 128 -12.94 7.73 3.61
N TYR A 129 -14.05 7.28 3.07
CA TYR A 129 -14.27 5.88 2.75
C TYR A 129 -14.42 5.72 1.24
N VAL A 130 -13.68 4.76 0.67
CA VAL A 130 -13.79 4.39 -0.74
C VAL A 130 -14.09 2.91 -0.81
N GLY A 131 -15.25 2.56 -1.36
CA GLY A 131 -15.66 1.16 -1.49
C GLY A 131 -16.20 0.84 -2.85
N ASN A 132 -15.90 -0.35 -3.37
CA ASN A 132 -16.42 -0.86 -4.64
C ASN A 132 -16.31 0.16 -5.76
N SER A 133 -15.16 0.84 -5.87
CA SER A 133 -15.01 1.97 -6.79
C SER A 133 -13.83 1.78 -7.72
N TRP A 134 -13.90 2.46 -8.85
CA TRP A 134 -12.79 2.58 -9.77
C TRP A 134 -12.56 4.07 -10.00
N LEU A 135 -11.52 4.61 -9.37
CA LEU A 135 -11.23 6.03 -9.37
C LEU A 135 -10.02 6.30 -10.27
N THR A 136 -10.19 7.20 -11.22
CA THR A 136 -9.11 7.56 -12.14
C THR A 136 -8.79 9.05 -12.14
N GLU A 137 -9.53 9.84 -11.38
CA GLU A 137 -9.39 11.30 -11.40
C GLU A 137 -8.69 11.83 -10.17
N SER A 138 -7.93 12.90 -10.38
CA SER A 138 -7.30 13.63 -9.29
C SER A 138 -8.33 14.41 -8.49
N GLY A 139 -7.96 14.81 -7.28
CA GLY A 139 -8.82 15.60 -6.43
C GLY A 139 -8.45 15.45 -4.97
N VAL A 140 -9.16 16.17 -4.13
CA VAL A 140 -8.96 16.11 -2.67
C VAL A 140 -10.31 15.81 -2.04
N TYR A 141 -10.33 14.75 -1.26
CA TYR A 141 -11.56 14.28 -0.59
C TYR A 141 -11.28 14.08 0.89
N ALA A 142 -12.10 14.71 1.70
CA ALA A 142 -12.05 14.58 3.15
C ALA A 142 -13.47 14.34 3.65
N LYS A 143 -13.66 13.28 4.44
CA LYS A 143 -14.97 12.90 5.01
C LYS A 143 -16.00 12.54 3.93
N PHE A 144 -15.52 12.00 2.81
CA PHE A 144 -16.40 11.51 1.76
C PHE A 144 -16.67 10.02 1.90
N ASN A 145 -17.79 9.62 1.35
CA ASN A 145 -18.12 8.22 1.19
C ASN A 145 -18.27 7.98 -0.32
N ILE A 146 -17.27 7.32 -0.90
CA ILE A 146 -17.21 7.09 -2.33
C ILE A 146 -17.50 5.61 -2.59
N ASN A 147 -18.52 5.34 -3.39
CA ASN A 147 -18.95 3.98 -3.67
C ASN A 147 -19.48 3.90 -5.10
N LYS A 148 -18.64 4.30 -6.07
CA LYS A 148 -18.98 4.37 -7.46
C LYS A 148 -17.90 3.77 -8.32
N ILE A 149 -18.30 3.04 -9.34
CA ILE A 149 -17.38 2.39 -10.27
C ILE A 149 -17.19 3.27 -11.48
N ASN A 150 -15.92 3.63 -11.77
CA ASN A 150 -15.53 4.38 -12.96
C ASN A 150 -16.36 5.63 -13.18
N GLU A 151 -16.67 6.33 -12.11
CA GLU A 151 -17.37 7.59 -12.19
C GLU A 151 -16.50 8.72 -11.66
N LYS A 152 -16.72 9.91 -12.24
CA LYS A 152 -16.11 11.10 -11.70
C LYS A 152 -16.75 11.42 -10.36
N GLN A 153 -15.92 11.78 -9.38
CA GLN A 153 -16.47 12.19 -8.09
C GLN A 153 -17.29 13.44 -8.24
N GLU A 154 -18.45 13.39 -7.60
CA GLU A 154 -19.31 14.55 -7.54
C GLU A 154 -19.54 14.93 -6.09
N GLU A 155 -19.75 16.21 -5.87
CA GLU A 155 -20.18 16.65 -4.56
C GLU A 155 -21.54 16.04 -4.30
N SER A 156 -21.61 15.41 -3.21
CA SER A 156 -22.85 14.75 -2.83
C SER A 156 -23.26 15.16 -1.45
#